data_e85f679a371584af65c84a227c657e89
#
_entry.id   e85f679a371584af65c84a227c657e89
#
_cell.length_a   1.000
_cell.length_b   1.000
_cell.length_c   1.000
_cell.angle_alpha   90.00
_cell.angle_beta   90.00
_cell.angle_gamma   90.00
#
_symmetry.space_group_name_H-M   'P 1'
#
loop_
_entity.id
_entity.type
_entity.pdbx_description
1 polymer ?
#
loop_
_entity_poly.entity_id
_entity_poly.type
_entity_poly.pdbx_seq_one_letter_code
_entity_poly.pdbx_strand_id
1 'polypeptide(L)'
;MKEFLIKKIEFTLFEVRIPDIGADPSGFGVWYEPGPGTPQKRFAVRIFTDDGPVGVYVPPRSRATVIMPAAIALAHFLIRKPALERERHYQTMRRITKHVGEAGIGALDIALWDLGGKITGQSISQMLGGHRRKLPSYASTIPGDEHPKGLSSPEAYADFAQQCLEMGYKGYKMHGWKEGNPQRESEMIRSVAKQVGGSMDIMYDAACHLKTLTDAIRVGRVCDEHELLWYEAVSYTHLTLPTKEEV
;
A
#
# COMPACT_ATOMS: atom_id res chain seq x y z
N MET A 1 -6.06 5.06 -37.16
CA MET A 1 -6.20 4.16 -36.00
C MET A 1 -7.61 4.30 -35.47
N LYS A 2 -8.27 3.17 -35.08
CA LYS A 2 -9.62 3.24 -34.52
C LYS A 2 -9.53 4.01 -33.18
N GLU A 3 -10.37 5.02 -33.00
CA GLU A 3 -10.44 5.78 -31.77
C GLU A 3 -11.41 5.08 -30.81
N PHE A 4 -10.95 4.80 -29.59
CA PHE A 4 -11.77 4.19 -28.54
C PHE A 4 -12.22 5.29 -27.57
N LEU A 5 -13.44 5.78 -27.75
CA LEU A 5 -14.00 6.80 -26.86
C LEU A 5 -14.61 6.16 -25.60
N ILE A 6 -14.37 6.76 -24.46
CA ILE A 6 -14.96 6.31 -23.19
C ILE A 6 -16.47 6.60 -23.22
N LYS A 7 -17.26 5.54 -23.21
CA LYS A 7 -18.73 5.60 -23.26
C LYS A 7 -19.36 5.70 -21.89
N LYS A 8 -18.85 4.93 -20.94
CA LYS A 8 -19.43 4.72 -19.62
C LYS A 8 -18.38 4.35 -18.60
N ILE A 9 -18.54 4.82 -17.38
CA ILE A 9 -17.74 4.40 -16.23
C ILE A 9 -18.70 3.92 -15.14
N GLU A 10 -18.49 2.71 -14.66
CA GLU A 10 -19.29 2.10 -13.60
C GLU A 10 -18.46 1.94 -12.32
N PHE A 11 -19.11 2.20 -11.21
CA PHE A 11 -18.58 1.93 -9.87
C PHE A 11 -19.49 0.93 -9.18
N THR A 12 -18.93 -0.15 -8.69
CA THR A 12 -19.66 -1.19 -7.94
C THR A 12 -19.11 -1.24 -6.54
N LEU A 13 -19.90 -0.86 -5.54
CA LEU A 13 -19.57 -1.03 -4.13
C LEU A 13 -19.94 -2.44 -3.68
N PHE A 14 -19.04 -3.08 -2.94
CA PHE A 14 -19.27 -4.41 -2.37
C PHE A 14 -18.55 -4.55 -1.02
N GLU A 15 -18.85 -5.60 -0.29
CA GLU A 15 -18.20 -5.92 0.97
C GLU A 15 -17.43 -7.22 0.87
N VAL A 16 -16.26 -7.28 1.49
CA VAL A 16 -15.47 -8.49 1.64
C VAL A 16 -15.08 -8.67 3.10
N ARG A 17 -14.91 -9.92 3.49
CA ARG A 17 -14.24 -10.31 4.74
C ARG A 17 -12.98 -11.06 4.38
N ILE A 18 -11.87 -10.70 4.99
CA ILE A 18 -10.60 -11.41 4.84
C ILE A 18 -10.35 -12.07 6.19
N PRO A 19 -10.28 -13.40 6.26
CA PRO A 19 -9.99 -14.09 7.52
C PRO A 19 -8.72 -13.53 8.17
N ASP A 20 -8.72 -13.49 9.47
CA ASP A 20 -7.61 -13.04 10.31
C ASP A 20 -7.17 -11.60 10.10
N ILE A 21 -8.01 -10.77 9.47
CA ILE A 21 -7.77 -9.34 9.28
C ILE A 21 -8.84 -8.52 9.98
N GLY A 22 -8.43 -7.82 11.02
CA GLY A 22 -9.18 -6.71 11.63
C GLY A 22 -8.98 -5.40 10.87
N ALA A 23 -9.94 -4.52 10.96
CA ALA A 23 -9.84 -3.16 10.41
C ALA A 23 -10.61 -2.17 11.28
N ASP A 24 -10.11 -0.94 11.37
CA ASP A 24 -10.87 0.12 12.00
C ASP A 24 -12.12 0.50 11.16
N PRO A 25 -13.13 1.17 11.77
CA PRO A 25 -14.35 1.54 11.07
C PRO A 25 -14.15 2.45 9.85
N SER A 26 -13.04 3.18 9.81
CA SER A 26 -12.68 4.04 8.67
C SER A 26 -12.05 3.24 7.52
N GLY A 27 -11.57 2.03 7.79
CA GLY A 27 -10.85 1.17 6.85
C GLY A 27 -9.43 1.66 6.55
N PHE A 28 -8.87 2.58 7.34
CA PHE A 28 -7.51 3.07 7.17
C PHE A 28 -6.46 2.17 7.82
N GLY A 29 -6.74 1.65 9.02
CA GLY A 29 -5.89 0.72 9.72
C GLY A 29 -6.34 -0.73 9.51
N VAL A 30 -5.40 -1.62 9.31
CA VAL A 30 -5.62 -3.07 9.32
C VAL A 30 -4.59 -3.72 10.23
N TRP A 31 -4.96 -4.81 10.87
CA TRP A 31 -4.08 -5.57 11.77
C TRP A 31 -4.43 -7.06 11.74
N TYR A 32 -3.54 -7.87 12.29
CA TYR A 32 -3.83 -9.27 12.51
C TYR A 32 -4.85 -9.42 13.64
N GLU A 33 -5.93 -10.13 13.38
CA GLU A 33 -6.99 -10.42 14.34
C GLU A 33 -7.61 -11.78 13.99
N PRO A 34 -7.27 -12.85 14.72
CA PRO A 34 -7.75 -14.18 14.42
C PRO A 34 -9.27 -14.25 14.36
N GLY A 35 -9.81 -14.87 13.30
CA GLY A 35 -11.25 -15.06 13.16
C GLY A 35 -11.81 -14.76 11.76
N PRO A 36 -13.12 -14.48 11.66
CA PRO A 36 -13.81 -14.33 10.35
C PRO A 36 -13.45 -13.04 9.62
N GLY A 37 -12.67 -12.17 10.23
CA GLY A 37 -12.29 -10.87 9.69
C GLY A 37 -13.37 -9.79 9.81
N THR A 38 -12.95 -8.53 9.84
CA THR A 38 -13.84 -7.36 9.84
C THR A 38 -14.38 -7.10 8.44
N PRO A 39 -15.70 -6.82 8.27
CA PRO A 39 -16.26 -6.43 6.98
C PRO A 39 -15.59 -5.17 6.43
N GLN A 40 -15.11 -5.23 5.21
CA GLN A 40 -14.46 -4.11 4.55
C GLN A 40 -15.20 -3.73 3.27
N LYS A 41 -15.61 -2.47 3.18
CA LYS A 41 -16.19 -1.93 1.94
C LYS A 41 -15.10 -1.78 0.88
N ARG A 42 -15.34 -2.34 -0.29
CA ARG A 42 -14.49 -2.29 -1.47
C ARG A 42 -15.29 -1.76 -2.65
N PHE A 43 -14.61 -1.30 -3.68
CA PHE A 43 -15.28 -0.96 -4.92
C PHE A 43 -14.49 -1.40 -6.14
N ALA A 44 -15.19 -1.62 -7.23
CA ALA A 44 -14.62 -1.86 -8.54
C ALA A 44 -14.93 -0.68 -9.45
N VAL A 45 -13.98 -0.34 -10.33
CA VAL A 45 -14.16 0.60 -11.44
C VAL A 45 -14.13 -0.17 -12.74
N ARG A 46 -15.10 0.08 -13.64
CA ARG A 46 -15.13 -0.46 -14.98
C ARG A 46 -15.29 0.69 -15.97
N ILE A 47 -14.37 0.79 -16.94
CA ILE A 47 -14.37 1.80 -17.99
C ILE A 47 -14.69 1.13 -19.32
N PHE A 48 -15.82 1.50 -19.92
CA PHE A 48 -16.33 0.98 -21.18
C PHE A 48 -16.04 1.96 -22.31
N THR A 49 -15.65 1.43 -23.45
CA THR A 49 -15.54 2.18 -24.71
C THR A 49 -16.72 1.86 -25.63
N ASP A 50 -16.88 2.62 -26.73
CA ASP A 50 -17.97 2.39 -27.68
C ASP A 50 -17.93 0.98 -28.28
N ASP A 51 -16.75 0.50 -28.71
CA ASP A 51 -16.55 -0.79 -29.38
C ASP A 51 -15.23 -1.45 -28.98
N GLY A 52 -14.96 -1.62 -27.71
CA GLY A 52 -13.68 -2.15 -27.29
C GLY A 52 -13.75 -2.95 -26.00
N PRO A 53 -12.60 -3.37 -25.49
CA PRO A 53 -12.51 -4.02 -24.21
C PRO A 53 -12.92 -3.10 -23.05
N VAL A 54 -13.07 -3.68 -21.89
CA VAL A 54 -13.41 -2.98 -20.64
C VAL A 54 -12.17 -2.90 -19.75
N GLY A 55 -11.80 -1.69 -19.36
CA GLY A 55 -10.79 -1.46 -18.33
C GLY A 55 -11.37 -1.71 -16.94
N VAL A 56 -10.64 -2.41 -16.08
CA VAL A 56 -11.12 -2.81 -14.75
C VAL A 56 -10.05 -2.56 -13.70
N TYR A 57 -10.46 -2.06 -12.55
CA TYR A 57 -9.61 -1.97 -11.39
C TYR A 57 -10.40 -2.14 -10.09
N VAL A 58 -9.81 -2.87 -9.14
CA VAL A 58 -10.29 -3.00 -7.77
C VAL A 58 -9.16 -2.56 -6.85
N PRO A 59 -9.27 -1.44 -6.13
CA PRO A 59 -8.24 -1.01 -5.19
C PRO A 59 -7.99 -2.05 -4.09
N PRO A 60 -6.74 -2.40 -3.79
CA PRO A 60 -6.40 -3.46 -2.84
C PRO A 60 -6.81 -3.14 -1.40
N ARG A 61 -6.77 -1.87 -1.01
CA ARG A 61 -7.27 -1.40 0.29
C ARG A 61 -8.41 -0.43 0.08
N SER A 62 -9.49 -0.59 0.85
CA SER A 62 -10.75 -0.08 0.39
C SER A 62 -10.95 1.41 0.52
N ARG A 63 -10.52 2.09 1.48
CA ARG A 63 -10.88 3.53 1.61
C ARG A 63 -12.03 3.97 0.67
N ALA A 64 -12.97 3.02 0.43
CA ALA A 64 -14.04 3.15 -0.55
C ALA A 64 -14.91 4.37 -0.26
N THR A 65 -15.09 4.70 1.01
CA THR A 65 -15.87 5.86 1.47
C THR A 65 -15.24 7.21 1.10
N VAL A 66 -13.96 7.25 0.78
CA VAL A 66 -13.24 8.47 0.39
C VAL A 66 -12.87 8.43 -1.10
N ILE A 67 -12.25 7.33 -1.54
CA ILE A 67 -11.69 7.25 -2.91
C ILE A 67 -12.79 7.13 -3.96
N MET A 68 -13.85 6.35 -3.71
CA MET A 68 -14.90 6.17 -4.69
C MET A 68 -15.69 7.46 -4.99
N PRO A 69 -16.15 8.25 -4.02
CA PRO A 69 -16.76 9.54 -4.30
C PRO A 69 -15.86 10.50 -5.08
N ALA A 70 -14.58 10.56 -4.73
CA ALA A 70 -13.61 11.39 -5.45
C ALA A 70 -13.41 10.91 -6.90
N ALA A 71 -13.32 9.60 -7.12
CA ALA A 71 -13.24 9.03 -8.47
C ALA A 71 -14.53 9.26 -9.29
N ILE A 72 -15.70 9.16 -8.68
CA ILE A 72 -16.98 9.47 -9.33
C ILE A 72 -17.02 10.93 -9.80
N ALA A 73 -16.57 11.86 -8.96
CA ALA A 73 -16.52 13.28 -9.31
C ALA A 73 -15.62 13.55 -10.53
N LEU A 74 -14.51 12.82 -10.65
CA LEU A 74 -13.58 12.92 -11.78
C LEU A 74 -14.06 12.19 -13.04
N ALA A 75 -14.87 11.14 -12.90
CA ALA A 75 -15.29 10.27 -13.99
C ALA A 75 -16.04 11.03 -15.10
N HIS A 76 -16.81 12.04 -14.75
CA HIS A 76 -17.53 12.87 -15.71
C HIS A 76 -16.62 13.53 -16.76
N PHE A 77 -15.42 13.94 -16.35
CA PHE A 77 -14.45 14.54 -17.25
C PHE A 77 -13.97 13.57 -18.34
N LEU A 78 -13.93 12.26 -18.05
CA LEU A 78 -13.41 11.25 -18.97
C LEU A 78 -14.42 10.81 -20.04
N ILE A 79 -15.72 11.05 -19.85
CA ILE A 79 -16.76 10.63 -20.79
C ILE A 79 -16.55 11.31 -22.15
N ARG A 80 -16.64 10.53 -23.23
CA ARG A 80 -16.41 10.91 -24.63
C ARG A 80 -14.97 11.35 -24.92
N LYS A 81 -14.02 11.01 -24.07
CA LYS A 81 -12.59 11.25 -24.33
C LYS A 81 -11.92 9.99 -24.87
N PRO A 82 -10.84 10.14 -25.68
CA PRO A 82 -10.07 9.02 -26.18
C PRO A 82 -9.41 8.23 -25.04
N ALA A 83 -9.66 6.93 -24.94
CA ALA A 83 -9.19 6.10 -23.84
C ALA A 83 -7.65 6.01 -23.73
N LEU A 84 -6.92 6.19 -24.83
CA LEU A 84 -5.47 6.05 -24.88
C LEU A 84 -4.69 7.34 -24.55
N GLU A 85 -5.36 8.49 -24.41
CA GLU A 85 -4.71 9.75 -24.01
C GLU A 85 -4.50 9.84 -22.49
N ARG A 86 -4.00 8.77 -21.88
CA ARG A 86 -3.91 8.60 -20.41
C ARG A 86 -3.13 9.71 -19.72
N GLU A 87 -1.96 10.07 -20.24
CA GLU A 87 -1.14 11.12 -19.63
C GLU A 87 -1.88 12.47 -19.62
N ARG A 88 -2.56 12.80 -20.71
CA ARG A 88 -3.39 14.00 -20.79
C ARG A 88 -4.52 13.97 -19.77
N HIS A 89 -5.16 12.83 -19.58
CA HIS A 89 -6.22 12.66 -18.58
C HIS A 89 -5.67 12.79 -17.17
N TYR A 90 -4.56 12.13 -16.88
CA TYR A 90 -3.88 12.22 -15.59
C TYR A 90 -3.55 13.67 -15.24
N GLN A 91 -2.88 14.41 -16.12
CA GLN A 91 -2.52 15.81 -15.90
C GLN A 91 -3.75 16.72 -15.71
N THR A 92 -4.83 16.42 -16.40
CA THR A 92 -6.07 17.19 -16.23
C THR A 92 -6.77 16.87 -14.92
N MET A 93 -6.84 15.59 -14.52
CA MET A 93 -7.38 15.19 -13.23
C MET A 93 -6.60 15.81 -12.08
N ARG A 94 -5.27 15.84 -12.13
CA ARG A 94 -4.42 16.53 -11.14
C ARG A 94 -4.75 18.01 -11.01
N ARG A 95 -4.99 18.70 -12.12
CA ARG A 95 -5.39 20.12 -12.10
C ARG A 95 -6.76 20.32 -11.46
N ILE A 96 -7.72 19.43 -11.75
CA ILE A 96 -9.08 19.47 -11.17
C ILE A 96 -9.00 19.28 -9.63
N THR A 97 -8.16 18.38 -9.18
CA THR A 97 -8.06 18.05 -7.75
C THR A 97 -7.05 18.86 -6.96
N LYS A 98 -6.43 19.86 -7.57
CA LYS A 98 -5.35 20.69 -6.99
C LYS A 98 -5.58 21.12 -5.53
N HIS A 99 -6.82 21.43 -5.17
CA HIS A 99 -7.16 21.96 -3.84
C HIS A 99 -7.76 20.92 -2.88
N VAL A 100 -8.00 19.68 -3.34
CA VAL A 100 -8.66 18.62 -2.55
C VAL A 100 -7.83 17.33 -2.46
N GLY A 101 -6.65 17.32 -3.06
CA GLY A 101 -5.76 16.17 -3.09
C GLY A 101 -6.07 15.17 -4.21
N GLU A 102 -5.18 14.22 -4.42
CA GLU A 102 -5.20 13.32 -5.57
C GLU A 102 -6.05 12.04 -5.36
N ALA A 103 -6.86 12.01 -4.30
CA ALA A 103 -7.76 10.89 -4.05
C ALA A 103 -8.69 10.66 -5.26
N GLY A 104 -8.86 9.42 -5.64
CA GLY A 104 -9.70 9.03 -6.77
C GLY A 104 -9.00 8.98 -8.13
N ILE A 105 -7.93 9.75 -8.36
CA ILE A 105 -7.19 9.72 -9.64
C ILE A 105 -6.66 8.31 -9.92
N GLY A 106 -5.96 7.71 -8.95
CA GLY A 106 -5.35 6.39 -9.14
C GLY A 106 -6.36 5.29 -9.48
N ALA A 107 -7.59 5.37 -8.98
CA ALA A 107 -8.63 4.40 -9.31
C ALA A 107 -9.03 4.45 -10.78
N LEU A 108 -9.13 5.63 -11.37
CA LEU A 108 -9.44 5.82 -12.78
C LEU A 108 -8.22 5.57 -13.66
N ASP A 109 -7.06 6.06 -13.27
CA ASP A 109 -5.83 5.94 -14.02
C ASP A 109 -5.40 4.48 -14.22
N ILE A 110 -5.43 3.66 -13.16
CA ILE A 110 -5.09 2.24 -13.26
C ILE A 110 -6.10 1.49 -14.12
N ALA A 111 -7.39 1.82 -14.04
CA ALA A 111 -8.40 1.25 -14.95
C ALA A 111 -8.18 1.66 -16.43
N LEU A 112 -7.69 2.87 -16.68
CA LEU A 112 -7.29 3.32 -18.02
C LEU A 112 -6.02 2.60 -18.50
N TRP A 113 -5.06 2.30 -17.62
CA TRP A 113 -3.89 1.48 -17.95
C TRP A 113 -4.30 0.05 -18.34
N ASP A 114 -5.19 -0.58 -17.58
CA ASP A 114 -5.73 -1.90 -17.92
C ASP A 114 -6.47 -1.89 -19.27
N LEU A 115 -7.30 -0.85 -19.49
CA LEU A 115 -7.99 -0.66 -20.77
C LEU A 115 -7.00 -0.50 -21.92
N GLY A 116 -5.98 0.34 -21.74
CA GLY A 116 -4.94 0.57 -22.74
C GLY A 116 -4.18 -0.69 -23.12
N GLY A 117 -3.81 -1.50 -22.14
CA GLY A 117 -3.17 -2.80 -22.34
C GLY A 117 -4.03 -3.76 -23.17
N LYS A 118 -5.33 -3.82 -22.84
CA LYS A 118 -6.31 -4.63 -23.59
C LYS A 118 -6.54 -4.16 -25.02
N ILE A 119 -6.57 -2.85 -25.25
CA ILE A 119 -6.69 -2.27 -26.59
C ILE A 119 -5.46 -2.56 -27.45
N THR A 120 -4.26 -2.45 -26.86
CA THR A 120 -3.00 -2.62 -27.60
C THR A 120 -2.48 -4.06 -27.61
N GLY A 121 -3.10 -4.97 -26.86
CA GLY A 121 -2.64 -6.37 -26.71
C GLY A 121 -1.30 -6.48 -25.96
N GLN A 122 -0.96 -5.49 -25.13
CA GLN A 122 0.29 -5.43 -24.38
C GLN A 122 0.05 -5.48 -22.87
N SER A 123 0.95 -6.12 -22.14
CA SER A 123 0.97 -5.97 -20.68
C SER A 123 1.39 -4.55 -20.29
N ILE A 124 0.96 -4.08 -19.11
CA ILE A 124 1.38 -2.77 -18.57
C ILE A 124 2.91 -2.70 -18.48
N SER A 125 3.56 -3.81 -18.09
CA SER A 125 5.03 -3.89 -18.07
C SER A 125 5.66 -3.61 -19.44
N GLN A 126 5.09 -4.17 -20.52
CA GLN A 126 5.57 -3.90 -21.88
C GLN A 126 5.33 -2.45 -22.28
N MET A 127 4.17 -1.89 -21.96
CA MET A 127 3.84 -0.49 -22.22
C MET A 127 4.76 0.49 -21.49
N LEU A 128 5.32 0.07 -20.35
CA LEU A 128 6.31 0.81 -19.55
C LEU A 128 7.76 0.50 -19.96
N GLY A 129 7.98 -0.20 -21.08
CA GLY A 129 9.32 -0.49 -21.62
C GLY A 129 9.91 -1.83 -21.21
N GLY A 130 9.25 -2.62 -20.36
CA GLY A 130 9.61 -4.01 -20.09
C GLY A 130 11.00 -4.25 -19.46
N HIS A 131 11.56 -3.26 -18.75
CA HIS A 131 12.93 -3.31 -18.26
C HIS A 131 13.19 -4.47 -17.29
N ARG A 132 12.29 -4.72 -16.34
CA ARG A 132 12.46 -5.79 -15.36
C ARG A 132 11.37 -6.84 -15.48
N ARG A 133 11.78 -8.12 -15.59
CA ARG A 133 10.87 -9.28 -15.58
C ARG A 133 10.77 -9.96 -14.21
N LYS A 134 11.80 -9.81 -13.39
CA LYS A 134 11.88 -10.31 -12.02
C LYS A 134 12.15 -9.14 -11.10
N LEU A 135 11.35 -9.04 -10.05
CA LEU A 135 11.50 -8.03 -9.00
C LEU A 135 11.97 -8.73 -7.71
N PRO A 136 12.89 -8.15 -6.96
CA PRO A 136 13.18 -8.62 -5.62
C PRO A 136 11.92 -8.44 -4.75
N SER A 137 11.70 -9.37 -3.85
CA SER A 137 10.61 -9.32 -2.88
C SER A 137 11.15 -9.56 -1.47
N TYR A 138 10.46 -9.02 -0.50
CA TYR A 138 10.70 -9.27 0.90
C TYR A 138 9.44 -9.85 1.57
N ALA A 139 9.61 -10.62 2.62
CA ALA A 139 8.53 -11.02 3.49
C ALA A 139 8.09 -9.83 4.35
N SER A 140 6.80 -9.68 4.61
CA SER A 140 6.27 -8.61 5.45
C SER A 140 5.19 -9.14 6.37
N THR A 141 5.26 -8.79 7.65
CA THR A 141 4.20 -9.09 8.61
C THR A 141 3.07 -8.07 8.53
N ILE A 142 1.95 -8.36 9.20
CA ILE A 142 0.85 -7.44 9.46
C ILE A 142 0.96 -6.98 10.92
N PRO A 143 0.70 -5.70 11.25
CA PRO A 143 0.82 -5.22 12.62
C PRO A 143 -0.19 -5.87 13.57
N GLY A 144 0.16 -5.95 14.84
CA GLY A 144 -0.76 -6.27 15.93
C GLY A 144 -1.03 -7.74 16.18
N ASP A 145 -0.15 -8.64 15.77
CA ASP A 145 -0.25 -10.05 16.17
C ASP A 145 0.16 -10.23 17.64
N GLU A 146 -0.85 -10.38 18.50
CA GLU A 146 -0.71 -10.66 19.94
C GLU A 146 -1.09 -12.11 20.27
N HIS A 147 -1.29 -12.96 19.26
CA HIS A 147 -1.66 -14.35 19.51
C HIS A 147 -0.50 -15.12 20.14
N PRO A 148 -0.72 -15.91 21.22
CA PRO A 148 0.36 -16.63 21.92
C PRO A 148 1.19 -17.59 21.05
N LYS A 149 0.63 -18.05 19.92
CA LYS A 149 1.32 -18.89 18.93
C LYS A 149 1.73 -18.10 17.67
N GLY A 150 1.56 -16.79 17.69
CA GLY A 150 1.91 -15.88 16.60
C GLY A 150 3.11 -15.02 16.99
N LEU A 151 3.08 -13.75 16.55
CA LEU A 151 4.20 -12.81 16.72
C LEU A 151 4.06 -11.97 18.02
N SER A 152 3.72 -12.62 19.13
CA SER A 152 3.44 -11.93 20.40
C SER A 152 4.70 -11.56 21.21
N SER A 153 5.90 -11.95 20.77
CA SER A 153 7.15 -11.60 21.45
C SER A 153 8.29 -11.26 20.46
N PRO A 154 9.35 -10.56 20.91
CA PRO A 154 10.55 -10.31 20.12
C PRO A 154 11.19 -11.59 19.54
N GLU A 155 11.22 -12.67 20.32
CA GLU A 155 11.78 -13.96 19.90
C GLU A 155 10.94 -14.59 18.81
N ALA A 156 9.60 -14.52 18.90
CA ALA A 156 8.71 -15.03 17.86
C ALA A 156 8.92 -14.32 16.52
N TYR A 157 9.20 -13.01 16.52
CA TYR A 157 9.58 -12.27 15.31
C TYR A 157 10.94 -12.74 14.76
N ALA A 158 11.91 -13.01 15.62
CA ALA A 158 13.22 -13.51 15.22
C ALA A 158 13.12 -14.91 14.60
N ASP A 159 12.36 -15.81 15.22
CA ASP A 159 12.10 -17.16 14.70
C ASP A 159 11.37 -17.12 13.35
N PHE A 160 10.41 -16.21 13.18
CA PHE A 160 9.70 -16.04 11.93
C PHE A 160 10.60 -15.44 10.83
N ALA A 161 11.49 -14.51 11.19
CA ALA A 161 12.50 -13.99 10.25
C ALA A 161 13.42 -15.10 9.75
N GLN A 162 13.83 -16.02 10.64
CA GLN A 162 14.62 -17.19 10.27
C GLN A 162 13.86 -18.10 9.29
N GLN A 163 12.58 -18.35 9.54
CA GLN A 163 11.74 -19.12 8.61
C GLN A 163 11.65 -18.42 7.23
N CYS A 164 11.49 -17.09 7.21
CA CYS A 164 11.48 -16.34 5.95
C CYS A 164 12.81 -16.46 5.19
N LEU A 165 13.95 -16.43 5.89
CA LEU A 165 15.26 -16.66 5.29
C LEU A 165 15.37 -18.06 4.67
N GLU A 166 14.91 -19.10 5.40
CA GLU A 166 14.87 -20.50 4.93
C GLU A 166 13.96 -20.69 3.72
N MET A 167 12.85 -19.94 3.62
CA MET A 167 12.00 -19.88 2.42
C MET A 167 12.68 -19.17 1.23
N GLY A 168 13.85 -18.57 1.42
CA GLY A 168 14.62 -17.92 0.37
C GLY A 168 14.37 -16.42 0.18
N TYR A 169 13.60 -15.78 1.05
CA TYR A 169 13.49 -14.32 1.05
C TYR A 169 14.83 -13.67 1.39
N LYS A 170 15.12 -12.55 0.71
CA LYS A 170 16.35 -11.76 0.91
C LYS A 170 16.11 -10.51 1.75
N GLY A 171 14.87 -10.24 2.11
CA GLY A 171 14.50 -9.15 2.99
C GLY A 171 13.29 -9.50 3.83
N TYR A 172 13.21 -8.91 5.02
CA TYR A 172 12.11 -9.07 5.97
C TYR A 172 11.72 -7.72 6.56
N LYS A 173 10.44 -7.36 6.41
CA LYS A 173 9.87 -6.14 7.00
C LYS A 173 8.97 -6.48 8.17
N MET A 174 9.37 -6.00 9.35
CA MET A 174 8.58 -6.13 10.56
C MET A 174 7.51 -5.04 10.62
N HIS A 175 6.30 -5.42 11.00
CA HIS A 175 5.34 -4.52 11.64
C HIS A 175 5.18 -4.99 13.09
N GLY A 176 5.33 -4.08 14.04
CA GLY A 176 5.22 -4.42 15.44
C GLY A 176 3.77 -4.45 15.96
N TRP A 177 3.58 -4.05 17.19
CA TRP A 177 2.30 -4.13 17.87
C TRP A 177 1.55 -2.78 17.86
N LYS A 178 0.22 -2.83 17.99
CA LYS A 178 -0.67 -1.66 17.94
C LYS A 178 -0.40 -0.61 19.02
N GLU A 179 0.13 -1.03 20.16
CA GLU A 179 0.41 -0.13 21.29
C GLU A 179 1.52 0.88 20.97
N GLY A 180 2.44 0.54 20.05
CA GLY A 180 3.59 1.37 19.68
C GLY A 180 4.52 1.61 20.88
N ASN A 181 4.78 0.58 21.67
CA ASN A 181 5.69 0.67 22.82
C ASN A 181 7.14 0.68 22.34
N PRO A 182 7.86 1.81 22.46
CA PRO A 182 9.19 1.94 21.86
C PRO A 182 10.24 0.98 22.45
N GLN A 183 10.07 0.55 23.68
CA GLN A 183 10.95 -0.43 24.31
C GLN A 183 10.77 -1.83 23.68
N ARG A 184 9.53 -2.28 23.58
CA ARG A 184 9.16 -3.56 23.00
C ARG A 184 9.52 -3.65 21.52
N GLU A 185 9.26 -2.57 20.75
CA GLU A 185 9.65 -2.46 19.34
C GLU A 185 11.17 -2.55 19.17
N SER A 186 11.92 -1.85 20.03
CA SER A 186 13.38 -1.90 20.02
C SER A 186 13.94 -3.30 20.36
N GLU A 187 13.33 -4.01 21.27
CA GLU A 187 13.71 -5.39 21.62
C GLU A 187 13.44 -6.35 20.47
N MET A 188 12.32 -6.21 19.77
CA MET A 188 12.01 -6.96 18.56
C MET A 188 13.07 -6.73 17.46
N ILE A 189 13.41 -5.47 17.17
CA ILE A 189 14.42 -5.13 16.17
C ILE A 189 15.77 -5.80 16.51
N ARG A 190 16.22 -5.70 17.78
CA ARG A 190 17.47 -6.32 18.22
C ARG A 190 17.43 -7.84 18.08
N SER A 191 16.32 -8.47 18.46
CA SER A 191 16.17 -9.93 18.37
C SER A 191 16.22 -10.41 16.92
N VAL A 192 15.52 -9.75 16.01
CA VAL A 192 15.55 -10.07 14.58
C VAL A 192 16.92 -9.80 13.99
N ALA A 193 17.55 -8.66 14.30
CA ALA A 193 18.88 -8.33 13.79
C ALA A 193 19.94 -9.32 14.27
N LYS A 194 19.85 -9.78 15.52
CA LYS A 194 20.73 -10.82 16.06
C LYS A 194 20.56 -12.17 15.33
N GLN A 195 19.34 -12.51 14.94
CA GLN A 195 19.01 -13.81 14.34
C GLN A 195 19.40 -13.88 12.84
N VAL A 196 19.04 -12.86 12.05
CA VAL A 196 19.18 -12.88 10.61
C VAL A 196 20.04 -11.74 10.04
N GLY A 197 20.53 -10.84 10.87
CA GLY A 197 21.39 -9.74 10.43
C GLY A 197 22.62 -10.24 9.70
N GLY A 198 23.01 -9.55 8.63
CA GLY A 198 24.11 -9.96 7.74
C GLY A 198 23.76 -11.06 6.73
N SER A 199 22.62 -11.74 6.89
CA SER A 199 22.11 -12.76 5.95
C SER A 199 20.90 -12.30 5.17
N MET A 200 20.21 -11.26 5.65
CA MET A 200 18.95 -10.75 5.12
C MET A 200 18.84 -9.25 5.37
N ASP A 201 18.32 -8.51 4.41
CA ASP A 201 17.94 -7.11 4.61
C ASP A 201 16.78 -7.01 5.59
N ILE A 202 16.92 -6.17 6.61
CA ILE A 202 15.90 -5.97 7.64
C ILE A 202 15.29 -4.59 7.46
N MET A 203 13.96 -4.50 7.57
CA MET A 203 13.21 -3.26 7.53
C MET A 203 12.20 -3.22 8.66
N TYR A 204 11.88 -2.03 9.12
CA TYR A 204 10.86 -1.82 10.14
C TYR A 204 9.83 -0.78 9.69
N ASP A 205 8.56 -1.15 9.83
CA ASP A 205 7.40 -0.29 9.56
C ASP A 205 6.61 -0.11 10.86
N ALA A 206 6.66 1.08 11.42
CA ALA A 206 5.99 1.42 12.66
C ALA A 206 4.46 1.56 12.52
N ALA A 207 3.92 1.47 11.30
CA ALA A 207 2.50 1.65 10.97
C ALA A 207 1.86 2.89 11.63
N CYS A 208 2.64 3.95 11.85
CA CYS A 208 2.27 5.19 12.55
C CYS A 208 1.85 4.98 14.02
N HIS A 209 2.24 3.88 14.66
CA HIS A 209 1.84 3.58 16.05
C HIS A 209 2.70 4.32 17.10
N LEU A 210 3.89 4.82 16.75
CA LEU A 210 4.71 5.59 17.67
C LEU A 210 4.08 6.98 17.90
N LYS A 211 3.86 7.31 19.18
CA LYS A 211 3.00 8.42 19.58
C LYS A 211 3.74 9.75 19.68
N THR A 212 5.04 9.71 19.96
CA THR A 212 5.84 10.91 20.18
C THR A 212 7.10 10.91 19.31
N LEU A 213 7.64 12.10 19.04
CA LEU A 213 8.93 12.25 18.36
C LEU A 213 10.06 11.56 19.15
N THR A 214 10.01 11.63 20.48
CA THR A 214 11.00 10.97 21.33
C THR A 214 10.99 9.45 21.15
N ASP A 215 9.82 8.84 21.07
CA ASP A 215 9.68 7.41 20.82
C ASP A 215 10.19 7.04 19.42
N ALA A 216 9.83 7.84 18.41
CA ALA A 216 10.31 7.67 17.06
C ALA A 216 11.85 7.71 16.96
N ILE A 217 12.48 8.70 17.62
CA ILE A 217 13.94 8.83 17.66
C ILE A 217 14.57 7.64 18.41
N ARG A 218 13.96 7.21 19.52
CA ARG A 218 14.48 6.07 20.29
C ARG A 218 14.53 4.79 19.47
N VAL A 219 13.46 4.47 18.76
CA VAL A 219 13.41 3.30 17.88
C VAL A 219 14.32 3.48 16.68
N GLY A 220 14.34 4.68 16.08
CA GLY A 220 15.21 5.01 14.95
C GLY A 220 16.69 4.80 15.22
N ARG A 221 17.16 5.12 16.45
CA ARG A 221 18.55 4.83 16.85
C ARG A 221 18.85 3.34 16.84
N VAL A 222 17.89 2.51 17.26
CA VAL A 222 18.07 1.05 17.21
C VAL A 222 18.07 0.55 15.76
N CYS A 223 17.25 1.14 14.89
CA CYS A 223 17.31 0.84 13.46
C CYS A 223 18.68 1.17 12.87
N ASP A 224 19.25 2.31 13.24
CA ASP A 224 20.57 2.76 12.79
C ASP A 224 21.70 1.89 13.35
N GLU A 225 21.68 1.57 14.64
CA GLU A 225 22.63 0.66 15.32
C GLU A 225 22.73 -0.72 14.64
N HIS A 226 21.62 -1.18 14.01
CA HIS A 226 21.54 -2.49 13.35
C HIS A 226 21.49 -2.40 11.84
N GLU A 227 21.79 -1.23 11.26
CA GLU A 227 21.88 -0.98 9.81
C GLU A 227 20.63 -1.44 9.04
N LEU A 228 19.42 -1.17 9.58
CA LEU A 228 18.19 -1.51 8.88
C LEU A 228 18.11 -0.78 7.54
N LEU A 229 17.65 -1.47 6.50
CA LEU A 229 17.57 -0.94 5.15
C LEU A 229 16.67 0.29 5.05
N TRP A 230 15.57 0.32 5.81
CA TRP A 230 14.73 1.51 6.01
C TRP A 230 13.88 1.44 7.28
N TYR A 231 13.40 2.59 7.69
CA TYR A 231 12.46 2.81 8.77
C TYR A 231 11.25 3.55 8.22
N GLU A 232 10.07 2.90 8.19
CA GLU A 232 8.86 3.34 7.47
C GLU A 232 7.76 3.75 8.44
N ALA A 233 6.86 4.66 7.98
CA ALA A 233 5.62 5.05 8.65
C ALA A 233 5.78 5.33 10.15
N VAL A 234 6.80 6.08 10.50
CA VAL A 234 7.29 6.28 11.88
C VAL A 234 6.21 6.89 12.78
N SER A 235 5.52 7.90 12.29
CA SER A 235 4.46 8.60 13.01
C SER A 235 3.48 9.22 12.01
N TYR A 236 2.39 9.82 12.52
CA TYR A 236 1.54 10.66 11.68
C TYR A 236 2.36 11.80 11.07
N THR A 237 2.16 12.07 9.79
CA THR A 237 2.95 12.99 8.96
C THR A 237 3.05 14.44 9.47
N HIS A 238 2.23 14.82 10.43
CA HIS A 238 2.31 16.13 11.09
C HIS A 238 3.45 16.26 12.11
N LEU A 239 4.11 15.17 12.43
CA LEU A 239 5.36 15.12 13.21
C LEU A 239 6.59 15.07 12.30
N THR A 240 6.47 15.50 11.05
CA THR A 240 7.66 15.68 10.23
C THR A 240 8.60 16.61 10.99
N LEU A 241 9.82 16.13 11.21
CA LEU A 241 10.93 17.00 11.56
C LEU A 241 10.87 18.19 10.60
N PRO A 242 11.00 19.43 11.09
CA PRO A 242 11.23 20.54 10.17
C PRO A 242 12.47 20.16 9.37
N THR A 243 12.27 19.79 8.13
CA THR A 243 13.36 19.75 7.17
C THR A 243 13.88 21.16 7.17
N LYS A 244 15.09 21.37 7.66
CA LYS A 244 15.82 22.58 7.33
C LYS A 244 15.90 22.59 5.81
N GLU A 245 15.01 23.34 5.19
CA GLU A 245 15.29 23.85 3.87
C GLU A 245 16.44 24.84 4.08
N GLU A 246 17.63 24.39 3.81
CA GLU A 246 18.75 25.28 3.58
C GLU A 246 18.47 25.95 2.23
N VAL A 247 18.12 27.21 2.29
CA VAL A 247 18.05 28.13 1.15
C VAL A 247 19.46 28.40 0.67
#